data_71542049367ac4e6647b111d3e0d1607
#
_entry.id   71542049367ac4e6647b111d3e0d1607
#
_cell.length_a   1.000
_cell.length_b   1.000
_cell.length_c   1.000
_cell.angle_alpha   90.00
_cell.angle_beta   90.00
_cell.angle_gamma   90.00
#
_symmetry.space_group_name_H-M   'P 1'
#
loop_
_entity.id
_entity.type
_entity.pdbx_description
1 polymer ?
#
loop_
_entity_poly.entity_id
_entity_poly.type
_entity_poly.pdbx_seq_one_letter_code
_entity_poly.pdbx_strand_id
1 'polypeptide(L)'
;MIKLRKITLILLLLALFVESEAKSPKRDSITIHGRVLCEGKPVAGVPVSDGVHIVLTDSLGRYEMASHKFQNVVYITTPSGYEPECRKHIFPLFWSHLKKKREVAEQHDFNLVKRNQDNHRIVFVANLALQNSNNDLLQFKRRTIPAVNEIIKETDPSTPIYTILMGDLSNCSTWYSNEFDVDDAVSLMGSLRYPTMFYTVMGDQDNDGAVPGTGLTDYYAERQYVATCGPKYYSFNIGDVHYIVLDNTVFRNEPGKGKYPAEIVGKRNYDRFVTSDQLAWVRKDLALLKDKTTPIVVCMHNNAITTNTRHRISKRFTKPEHVDSLTNCFAEFNRVHFVTSSNMDRRVFHPNELPNIIEHCIASSSGDRWRTGYNGYLSITNSGVAAGVEIFDAKRDSISWHHRTEQNETKPFRVYDMSSVGAYYRDNMDVQNLLRQFAKTFINYGDKEFENQVYINWWGSEKGATLKVYEDNKPLRVRQTHQADPLYVVTSPTITLKHSRNKPGFGRNSCQHMYRVQRTSPTSTIKVVAEDPFGRVYEEIFVGKKPFVVNSTIK
;
A
#
# COMPACT_ATOMS: atom_id res chain seq x y z
N MET A 1 -4.18 56.38 53.61
CA MET A 1 -4.60 54.98 53.90
C MET A 1 -4.91 54.11 52.73
N ILE A 2 -5.21 54.62 51.56
CA ILE A 2 -5.51 53.77 50.34
C ILE A 2 -4.26 53.21 49.67
N LYS A 3 -3.08 53.83 49.74
CA LYS A 3 -1.83 53.33 49.14
C LYS A 3 -1.21 52.15 49.93
N LEU A 4 -1.39 52.09 51.22
CA LEU A 4 -0.83 50.99 52.03
C LEU A 4 -1.62 49.67 51.85
N ARG A 5 -2.94 49.73 51.62
CA ARG A 5 -3.77 48.54 51.38
C ARG A 5 -3.51 47.87 50.03
N LYS A 6 -3.07 48.60 49.00
CA LYS A 6 -2.73 48.04 47.71
C LYS A 6 -1.37 47.32 47.72
N ILE A 7 -0.42 47.79 48.50
CA ILE A 7 0.90 47.16 48.64
C ILE A 7 0.79 45.85 49.44
N THR A 8 -0.05 45.83 50.50
CA THR A 8 -0.29 44.60 51.27
C THR A 8 -1.02 43.53 50.47
N LEU A 9 -1.95 43.91 49.57
CA LEU A 9 -2.67 42.97 48.70
C LEU A 9 -1.75 42.39 47.60
N ILE A 10 -0.81 43.16 47.08
CA ILE A 10 0.18 42.71 46.07
C ILE A 10 1.21 41.79 46.75
N LEU A 11 1.63 42.07 47.98
CA LEU A 11 2.53 41.18 48.72
C LEU A 11 1.83 39.87 49.17
N LEU A 12 0.51 39.88 49.46
CA LEU A 12 -0.25 38.65 49.71
C LEU A 12 -0.47 37.81 48.43
N LEU A 13 -0.65 38.44 47.27
CA LEU A 13 -0.75 37.77 45.99
C LEU A 13 0.59 37.21 45.53
N LEU A 14 1.73 37.86 45.84
CA LEU A 14 3.08 37.35 45.59
C LEU A 14 3.45 36.21 46.55
N ALA A 15 2.98 36.23 47.80
CA ALA A 15 3.17 35.11 48.75
C ALA A 15 2.37 33.86 48.38
N LEU A 16 1.22 34.00 47.69
CA LEU A 16 0.44 32.87 47.16
C LEU A 16 1.04 32.26 45.87
N PHE A 17 2.01 32.91 45.24
CA PHE A 17 2.71 32.39 44.08
C PHE A 17 4.06 31.70 44.42
N VAL A 18 4.50 31.71 45.67
CA VAL A 18 5.79 31.14 46.10
C VAL A 18 5.65 29.76 46.75
N GLU A 19 4.42 29.28 46.99
CA GLU A 19 4.19 27.89 47.42
C GLU A 19 3.56 27.01 46.32
N SER A 20 3.88 27.22 45.05
CA SER A 20 3.91 26.14 44.10
C SER A 20 5.23 25.41 44.36
N GLU A 21 5.29 24.57 45.38
CA GLU A 21 6.27 23.47 45.38
C GLU A 21 6.24 22.86 43.99
N ALA A 22 7.35 23.03 43.26
CA ALA A 22 7.66 22.17 42.13
C ALA A 22 7.69 20.77 42.69
N LYS A 23 6.52 20.09 42.73
CA LYS A 23 6.46 18.64 42.95
C LYS A 23 7.43 18.06 41.95
N SER A 24 8.52 17.51 42.46
CA SER A 24 9.44 16.66 41.66
C SER A 24 8.55 15.79 40.77
N PRO A 25 8.79 15.70 39.46
CA PRO A 25 7.95 14.89 38.63
C PRO A 25 7.83 13.53 39.30
N LYS A 26 6.61 13.11 39.66
CA LYS A 26 6.36 11.78 40.19
C LYS A 26 7.03 10.84 39.18
N ARG A 27 7.97 10.01 39.65
CA ARG A 27 8.57 8.96 38.84
C ARG A 27 7.40 8.24 38.17
N ASP A 28 7.30 8.30 36.83
CA ASP A 28 6.18 7.71 36.12
C ASP A 28 6.09 6.24 36.55
N SER A 29 4.97 5.84 37.11
CA SER A 29 4.78 4.48 37.58
C SER A 29 4.75 3.54 36.37
N ILE A 30 5.39 2.38 36.49
CA ILE A 30 5.33 1.33 35.48
C ILE A 30 3.88 0.90 35.30
N THR A 31 3.38 1.00 34.07
CA THR A 31 1.99 0.69 33.70
C THR A 31 1.88 -0.46 32.71
N ILE A 32 2.99 -0.84 32.05
CA ILE A 32 3.08 -2.00 31.16
C ILE A 32 4.35 -2.75 31.53
N HIS A 33 4.25 -4.08 31.66
CA HIS A 33 5.38 -4.96 31.85
C HIS A 33 5.11 -6.33 31.22
N GLY A 34 6.15 -7.14 31.05
CA GLY A 34 6.00 -8.49 30.50
C GLY A 34 7.33 -9.13 30.13
N ARG A 35 7.25 -10.18 29.34
CA ARG A 35 8.41 -10.94 28.85
C ARG A 35 8.31 -11.24 27.39
N VAL A 36 9.47 -11.39 26.75
CA VAL A 36 9.60 -11.95 25.41
C VAL A 36 10.34 -13.27 25.52
N LEU A 37 9.72 -14.34 25.05
CA LEU A 37 10.23 -15.70 25.17
C LEU A 37 10.28 -16.37 23.79
N CYS A 38 11.20 -17.32 23.63
CA CYS A 38 11.23 -18.26 22.51
C CYS A 38 11.37 -19.68 23.07
N GLU A 39 10.39 -20.54 22.83
CA GLU A 39 10.36 -21.90 23.38
C GLU A 39 10.59 -21.93 24.89
N GLY A 40 9.99 -20.99 25.63
CA GLY A 40 10.12 -20.82 27.07
C GLY A 40 11.45 -20.20 27.54
N LYS A 41 12.38 -19.90 26.61
CA LYS A 41 13.68 -19.27 26.96
C LYS A 41 13.57 -17.75 26.73
N PRO A 42 14.21 -16.93 27.60
CA PRO A 42 14.19 -15.48 27.46
C PRO A 42 14.88 -15.00 26.18
N VAL A 43 14.33 -13.95 25.55
CA VAL A 43 14.96 -13.26 24.43
C VAL A 43 15.27 -11.83 24.87
N ALA A 44 16.57 -11.52 24.98
CA ALA A 44 17.08 -10.22 25.40
C ALA A 44 17.20 -9.26 24.20
N GLY A 45 17.12 -7.93 24.47
CA GLY A 45 17.37 -6.90 23.48
C GLY A 45 16.22 -6.71 22.47
N VAL A 46 15.05 -7.29 22.73
CA VAL A 46 13.86 -7.10 21.86
C VAL A 46 13.24 -5.74 22.16
N PRO A 47 13.07 -4.87 21.17
CA PRO A 47 12.36 -3.61 21.35
C PRO A 47 10.88 -3.84 21.60
N VAL A 48 10.35 -3.20 22.64
CA VAL A 48 8.92 -3.20 23.01
C VAL A 48 8.43 -1.77 23.01
N SER A 49 7.30 -1.51 22.37
CA SER A 49 6.78 -0.17 22.18
C SER A 49 5.29 -0.06 22.51
N ASP A 50 4.88 1.13 22.97
CA ASP A 50 3.47 1.57 23.09
C ASP A 50 3.08 2.58 21.99
N GLY A 51 3.95 2.74 20.98
CA GLY A 51 3.81 3.74 19.91
C GLY A 51 4.45 5.10 20.25
N VAL A 52 4.88 5.32 21.51
CA VAL A 52 5.56 6.55 21.95
C VAL A 52 6.94 6.25 22.49
N HIS A 53 7.01 5.24 23.35
CA HIS A 53 8.24 4.78 23.99
C HIS A 53 8.72 3.50 23.35
N ILE A 54 10.04 3.27 23.39
CA ILE A 54 10.65 2.00 23.04
C ILE A 54 11.59 1.63 24.20
N VAL A 55 11.40 0.44 24.76
CA VAL A 55 12.28 -0.16 25.77
C VAL A 55 12.81 -1.49 25.27
N LEU A 56 13.96 -1.93 25.77
CA LEU A 56 14.54 -3.21 25.38
C LEU A 56 14.33 -4.24 26.49
N THR A 57 14.11 -5.50 26.13
CA THR A 57 14.09 -6.59 27.08
C THR A 57 15.47 -6.82 27.71
N ASP A 58 15.51 -7.13 28.99
CA ASP A 58 16.73 -7.49 29.74
C ASP A 58 17.22 -8.92 29.44
N SER A 59 18.28 -9.36 30.11
CA SER A 59 18.85 -10.71 29.97
C SER A 59 17.88 -11.85 30.37
N LEU A 60 16.82 -11.53 31.10
CA LEU A 60 15.74 -12.46 31.48
C LEU A 60 14.50 -12.31 30.58
N GLY A 61 14.65 -11.59 29.47
CA GLY A 61 13.56 -11.30 28.53
C GLY A 61 12.49 -10.37 29.09
N ARG A 62 12.70 -9.69 30.21
CA ARG A 62 11.71 -8.82 30.87
C ARG A 62 11.78 -7.41 30.33
N TYR A 63 10.64 -6.74 30.31
CA TYR A 63 10.56 -5.31 30.03
C TYR A 63 9.57 -4.62 30.96
N GLU A 64 9.80 -3.33 31.19
CA GLU A 64 8.94 -2.45 31.97
C GLU A 64 8.86 -1.09 31.30
N MET A 65 7.66 -0.50 31.25
CA MET A 65 7.41 0.77 30.60
C MET A 65 6.43 1.62 31.39
N ALA A 66 6.76 2.89 31.58
CA ALA A 66 5.82 3.92 32.04
C ALA A 66 5.08 4.48 30.81
N SER A 67 3.86 4.02 30.57
CA SER A 67 3.06 4.37 29.39
C SER A 67 1.81 5.13 29.76
N HIS A 68 1.45 6.08 28.92
CA HIS A 68 0.15 6.75 28.97
C HIS A 68 -0.95 6.03 28.17
N LYS A 69 -0.62 4.93 27.52
CA LYS A 69 -1.53 4.04 26.76
C LYS A 69 -2.32 4.74 25.66
N PHE A 70 -1.78 5.81 25.06
CA PHE A 70 -2.48 6.61 24.06
C PHE A 70 -2.88 5.81 22.81
N GLN A 71 -2.05 4.86 22.40
CA GLN A 71 -2.31 4.03 21.20
C GLN A 71 -3.15 2.78 21.52
N ASN A 72 -3.49 2.55 22.79
CA ASN A 72 -4.26 1.38 23.27
C ASN A 72 -3.64 0.03 22.93
N VAL A 73 -2.39 -0.02 22.50
CA VAL A 73 -1.65 -1.24 22.15
C VAL A 73 -0.24 -1.21 22.70
N VAL A 74 0.32 -2.41 22.93
CA VAL A 74 1.74 -2.65 23.15
C VAL A 74 2.19 -3.70 22.14
N TYR A 75 3.40 -3.56 21.60
CA TYR A 75 3.90 -4.43 20.54
C TYR A 75 5.43 -4.56 20.59
N ILE A 76 5.93 -5.61 19.96
CA ILE A 76 7.37 -5.84 19.82
C ILE A 76 7.83 -5.57 18.39
N THR A 77 9.06 -5.07 18.23
CA THR A 77 9.79 -5.18 16.97
C THR A 77 10.37 -6.58 16.89
N THR A 78 9.76 -7.46 16.09
CA THR A 78 10.23 -8.85 15.95
C THR A 78 11.70 -8.86 15.50
N PRO A 79 12.62 -9.50 16.23
CA PRO A 79 14.03 -9.52 15.85
C PRO A 79 14.29 -10.48 14.67
N SER A 80 15.39 -10.25 13.95
CA SER A 80 15.86 -11.14 12.88
C SER A 80 16.06 -12.57 13.40
N GLY A 81 15.71 -13.54 12.56
CA GLY A 81 15.80 -14.98 12.91
C GLY A 81 14.64 -15.49 13.75
N TYR A 82 13.61 -14.66 13.97
CA TYR A 82 12.41 -15.05 14.71
C TYR A 82 11.13 -14.65 13.95
N GLU A 83 10.07 -15.40 14.22
CA GLU A 83 8.68 -15.07 13.90
C GLU A 83 7.89 -14.92 15.21
N PRO A 84 6.88 -14.05 15.30
CA PRO A 84 5.91 -14.12 16.38
C PRO A 84 5.09 -15.39 16.25
N GLU A 85 4.62 -15.95 17.38
CA GLU A 85 3.57 -16.97 17.31
C GLU A 85 2.40 -16.47 16.48
N CYS A 86 1.66 -17.38 15.87
CA CYS A 86 0.66 -17.03 14.89
C CYS A 86 -0.69 -17.68 15.23
N ARG A 87 -1.73 -16.85 15.38
CA ARG A 87 -3.10 -17.34 15.54
C ARG A 87 -3.68 -17.71 14.18
N LYS A 88 -4.27 -18.91 14.07
CA LYS A 88 -4.85 -19.44 12.81
C LYS A 88 -3.86 -19.46 11.64
N HIS A 89 -2.55 -19.52 11.90
CA HIS A 89 -1.46 -19.50 10.91
C HIS A 89 -1.33 -18.22 10.07
N ILE A 90 -2.12 -17.19 10.34
CA ILE A 90 -2.15 -15.95 9.53
C ILE A 90 -2.00 -14.67 10.35
N PHE A 91 -2.40 -14.66 11.63
CA PHE A 91 -2.37 -13.47 12.47
C PHE A 91 -1.14 -13.50 13.38
N PRO A 92 -0.09 -12.70 13.10
CA PRO A 92 1.11 -12.65 13.94
C PRO A 92 0.80 -12.00 15.30
N LEU A 93 1.19 -12.66 16.39
CA LEU A 93 0.94 -12.23 17.75
C LEU A 93 2.09 -11.35 18.28
N PHE A 94 2.45 -10.29 17.56
CA PHE A 94 3.51 -9.36 17.96
C PHE A 94 2.97 -8.16 18.75
N TRP A 95 1.66 -8.05 18.95
CA TRP A 95 1.01 -6.96 19.65
C TRP A 95 -0.14 -7.42 20.54
N SER A 96 -0.53 -6.57 21.50
CA SER A 96 -1.62 -6.83 22.44
C SER A 96 -2.36 -5.55 22.78
N HIS A 97 -3.67 -5.63 23.00
CA HIS A 97 -4.49 -4.52 23.47
C HIS A 97 -4.21 -4.16 24.94
N LEU A 98 -4.13 -2.88 25.21
CA LEU A 98 -4.13 -2.33 26.56
C LEU A 98 -5.58 -2.09 27.01
N LYS A 99 -6.04 -2.85 27.99
CA LYS A 99 -7.46 -2.90 28.40
C LYS A 99 -7.75 -2.16 29.71
N LYS A 100 -6.73 -2.01 30.57
CA LYS A 100 -6.90 -1.40 31.87
C LYS A 100 -6.73 0.11 31.79
N LYS A 101 -7.30 0.81 32.77
CA LYS A 101 -7.12 2.25 32.93
C LYS A 101 -5.64 2.64 32.90
N ARG A 102 -5.35 3.86 32.53
CA ARG A 102 -4.01 4.40 32.31
C ARG A 102 -3.04 4.12 33.49
N GLU A 103 -3.52 4.25 34.71
CA GLU A 103 -2.73 4.16 35.94
C GLU A 103 -2.54 2.72 36.42
N VAL A 104 -3.23 1.75 35.83
CA VAL A 104 -3.22 0.35 36.26
C VAL A 104 -2.22 -0.44 35.45
N ALA A 105 -1.29 -1.12 36.11
CA ALA A 105 -0.31 -1.96 35.45
C ALA A 105 -0.96 -3.17 34.76
N GLU A 106 -0.46 -3.48 33.55
CA GLU A 106 -0.85 -4.64 32.74
C GLU A 106 0.37 -5.46 32.36
N GLN A 107 0.21 -6.79 32.39
CA GLN A 107 1.22 -7.72 31.91
C GLN A 107 0.87 -8.20 30.50
N HIS A 108 1.84 -8.12 29.59
CA HIS A 108 1.74 -8.61 28.22
C HIS A 108 3.02 -9.37 27.87
N ASP A 109 2.88 -10.66 27.63
CA ASP A 109 3.99 -11.53 27.26
C ASP A 109 3.91 -11.83 25.75
N PHE A 110 5.06 -11.96 25.09
CA PHE A 110 5.17 -12.28 23.69
C PHE A 110 6.01 -13.54 23.48
N ASN A 111 5.52 -14.42 22.62
CA ASN A 111 6.22 -15.63 22.26
C ASN A 111 6.73 -15.57 20.82
N LEU A 112 7.96 -15.98 20.64
CA LEU A 112 8.66 -16.04 19.37
C LEU A 112 8.99 -17.49 19.01
N VAL A 113 9.11 -17.73 17.71
CA VAL A 113 9.56 -19.00 17.13
C VAL A 113 10.80 -18.73 16.29
N LYS A 114 11.83 -19.56 16.39
CA LYS A 114 13.02 -19.44 15.51
C LYS A 114 12.68 -19.74 14.06
N ARG A 115 13.18 -18.92 13.16
CA ARG A 115 13.00 -19.08 11.73
C ARG A 115 14.26 -18.66 10.97
N ASN A 116 14.76 -19.52 10.08
CA ASN A 116 15.77 -19.06 9.12
C ASN A 116 15.09 -18.13 8.10
N GLN A 117 15.62 -16.94 7.97
CA GLN A 117 15.07 -15.85 7.15
C GLN A 117 16.15 -15.20 6.26
N ASP A 118 17.32 -15.84 6.09
CA ASP A 118 18.41 -15.33 5.24
C ASP A 118 17.93 -15.01 3.84
N ASN A 119 17.05 -15.88 3.33
CA ASN A 119 16.26 -15.62 2.12
C ASN A 119 14.80 -15.61 2.52
N HIS A 120 14.06 -14.61 2.04
CA HIS A 120 12.62 -14.53 2.28
C HIS A 120 11.91 -13.83 1.13
N ARG A 121 10.61 -14.02 1.06
CA ARG A 121 9.74 -13.40 0.06
C ARG A 121 8.62 -12.63 0.72
N ILE A 122 8.41 -11.39 0.29
CA ILE A 122 7.25 -10.58 0.68
C ILE A 122 6.30 -10.45 -0.51
N VAL A 123 5.03 -10.76 -0.27
CA VAL A 123 3.94 -10.55 -1.21
C VAL A 123 3.14 -9.33 -0.75
N PHE A 124 3.22 -8.24 -1.49
CA PHE A 124 2.42 -7.05 -1.22
C PHE A 124 1.09 -7.14 -1.96
N VAL A 125 0.00 -7.05 -1.21
CA VAL A 125 -1.38 -7.06 -1.71
C VAL A 125 -2.00 -5.71 -1.40
N ALA A 126 -2.41 -4.96 -2.43
CA ALA A 126 -2.82 -3.57 -2.27
C ALA A 126 -4.27 -3.34 -2.65
N ASN A 127 -4.91 -2.39 -1.95
CA ASN A 127 -6.24 -1.87 -2.28
C ASN A 127 -7.25 -3.00 -2.56
N LEU A 128 -7.43 -3.88 -1.60
CA LEU A 128 -8.48 -4.92 -1.69
C LEU A 128 -9.85 -4.27 -1.78
N ALA A 129 -10.09 -3.21 -0.99
CA ALA A 129 -11.32 -2.44 -0.99
C ALA A 129 -12.58 -3.34 -0.98
N LEU A 130 -12.53 -4.39 -0.15
CA LEU A 130 -13.65 -5.33 0.01
C LEU A 130 -14.84 -4.61 0.61
N GLN A 131 -16.03 -4.85 0.08
CA GLN A 131 -17.23 -4.12 0.47
C GLN A 131 -18.53 -4.92 0.29
N ASN A 132 -18.42 -6.23 0.11
CA ASN A 132 -19.57 -7.13 -0.14
C ASN A 132 -20.43 -6.64 -1.32
N SER A 133 -19.78 -6.24 -2.42
CA SER A 133 -20.44 -5.83 -3.65
C SER A 133 -19.63 -6.22 -4.89
N ASN A 134 -20.23 -6.21 -6.08
CA ASN A 134 -19.58 -6.60 -7.33
C ASN A 134 -18.93 -8.01 -7.28
N ASN A 135 -19.47 -8.92 -6.48
CA ASN A 135 -18.89 -10.22 -6.21
C ASN A 135 -17.41 -10.17 -5.77
N ASP A 136 -17.00 -9.09 -5.12
CA ASP A 136 -15.62 -8.84 -4.71
C ASP A 136 -15.08 -9.95 -3.78
N LEU A 137 -15.89 -10.41 -2.81
CA LEU A 137 -15.51 -11.49 -1.90
C LEU A 137 -15.25 -12.80 -2.67
N LEU A 138 -16.06 -13.08 -3.69
CA LEU A 138 -15.89 -14.26 -4.55
C LEU A 138 -14.67 -14.09 -5.47
N GLN A 139 -14.47 -12.89 -6.03
CA GLN A 139 -13.30 -12.58 -6.84
C GLN A 139 -12.01 -12.67 -6.02
N PHE A 140 -11.97 -12.14 -4.80
CA PHE A 140 -10.86 -12.30 -3.88
C PHE A 140 -10.52 -13.77 -3.63
N LYS A 141 -11.55 -14.59 -3.31
CA LYS A 141 -11.41 -16.04 -3.13
C LYS A 141 -10.90 -16.77 -4.37
N ARG A 142 -11.34 -16.37 -5.57
CA ARG A 142 -11.06 -17.09 -6.83
C ARG A 142 -9.85 -16.56 -7.59
N ARG A 143 -9.30 -15.41 -7.20
CA ARG A 143 -8.21 -14.75 -7.93
C ARG A 143 -7.02 -14.45 -7.02
N THR A 144 -7.18 -13.59 -6.02
CA THR A 144 -6.06 -13.16 -5.16
C THR A 144 -5.50 -14.33 -4.34
N ILE A 145 -6.36 -15.12 -3.69
CA ILE A 145 -5.90 -16.28 -2.91
C ILE A 145 -5.19 -17.34 -3.78
N PRO A 146 -5.73 -17.75 -4.93
CA PRO A 146 -5.01 -18.66 -5.83
C PRO A 146 -3.68 -18.11 -6.34
N ALA A 147 -3.60 -16.81 -6.66
CA ALA A 147 -2.34 -16.18 -7.07
C ALA A 147 -1.25 -16.30 -5.99
N VAL A 148 -1.61 -16.05 -4.72
CA VAL A 148 -0.67 -16.23 -3.61
C VAL A 148 -0.29 -17.71 -3.43
N ASN A 149 -1.23 -18.65 -3.60
CA ASN A 149 -0.95 -20.07 -3.55
C ASN A 149 0.02 -20.53 -4.66
N GLU A 150 -0.12 -20.00 -5.87
CA GLU A 150 0.83 -20.29 -6.96
C GLU A 150 2.24 -19.75 -6.63
N ILE A 151 2.34 -18.55 -6.06
CA ILE A 151 3.60 -17.99 -5.59
C ILE A 151 4.26 -18.92 -4.56
N ILE A 152 3.49 -19.47 -3.63
CA ILE A 152 3.99 -20.42 -2.62
C ILE A 152 4.50 -21.69 -3.29
N LYS A 153 3.78 -22.26 -4.24
CA LYS A 153 4.19 -23.47 -4.97
C LYS A 153 5.47 -23.28 -5.78
N GLU A 154 5.67 -22.09 -6.35
CA GLU A 154 6.83 -21.74 -7.14
C GLU A 154 8.06 -21.36 -6.29
N THR A 155 7.88 -21.16 -4.98
CA THR A 155 8.93 -20.75 -4.06
C THR A 155 9.57 -21.99 -3.41
N ASP A 156 10.89 -21.94 -3.24
CA ASP A 156 11.61 -22.97 -2.49
C ASP A 156 11.00 -23.14 -1.08
N PRO A 157 10.64 -24.36 -0.64
CA PRO A 157 10.01 -24.58 0.66
C PRO A 157 10.83 -24.09 1.87
N SER A 158 12.15 -23.93 1.71
CA SER A 158 13.03 -23.38 2.74
C SER A 158 12.94 -21.84 2.86
N THR A 159 12.37 -21.17 1.86
CA THR A 159 12.22 -19.70 1.82
C THR A 159 10.89 -19.30 2.44
N PRO A 160 10.87 -18.64 3.61
CA PRO A 160 9.62 -18.17 4.21
C PRO A 160 8.98 -17.08 3.36
N ILE A 161 7.64 -17.10 3.32
CA ILE A 161 6.81 -16.15 2.58
C ILE A 161 5.88 -15.45 3.55
N TYR A 162 5.84 -14.13 3.46
CA TYR A 162 4.95 -13.28 4.23
C TYR A 162 4.14 -12.39 3.31
N THR A 163 2.96 -11.99 3.74
CA THR A 163 2.17 -10.96 3.04
C THR A 163 2.20 -9.65 3.82
N ILE A 164 2.23 -8.53 3.10
CA ILE A 164 1.90 -7.21 3.65
C ILE A 164 0.67 -6.69 2.90
N LEU A 165 -0.41 -6.49 3.63
CA LEU A 165 -1.65 -5.91 3.11
C LEU A 165 -1.53 -4.39 3.17
N MET A 166 -1.51 -3.74 2.01
CA MET A 166 -1.07 -2.35 1.84
C MET A 166 -2.20 -1.32 1.93
N GLY A 167 -3.07 -1.47 2.92
CA GLY A 167 -4.18 -0.56 3.18
C GLY A 167 -5.39 -0.74 2.26
N ASP A 168 -6.47 -0.04 2.60
CA ASP A 168 -7.78 -0.19 1.97
C ASP A 168 -8.24 -1.66 1.97
N LEU A 169 -8.24 -2.29 3.16
CA LEU A 169 -8.73 -3.66 3.32
C LEU A 169 -10.22 -3.73 3.02
N SER A 170 -10.96 -2.73 3.49
CA SER A 170 -12.38 -2.53 3.24
C SER A 170 -12.63 -1.19 2.55
N ASN A 171 -13.89 -0.79 2.41
CA ASN A 171 -14.28 0.49 1.82
C ASN A 171 -15.22 1.24 2.76
N CYS A 172 -14.69 2.19 3.51
CA CYS A 172 -15.45 2.95 4.52
C CYS A 172 -16.69 3.66 3.97
N SER A 173 -16.79 3.88 2.65
CA SER A 173 -17.99 4.50 2.06
C SER A 173 -19.22 3.57 2.06
N THR A 174 -19.02 2.30 2.35
CA THR A 174 -20.07 1.28 2.29
C THR A 174 -20.15 0.43 3.56
N TRP A 175 -19.38 0.73 4.61
CA TRP A 175 -19.37 -0.08 5.84
C TRP A 175 -20.78 -0.33 6.37
N TYR A 176 -21.56 0.73 6.54
CA TYR A 176 -22.91 0.64 7.10
C TYR A 176 -23.96 0.17 6.10
N SER A 177 -23.86 0.60 4.82
CA SER A 177 -24.84 0.22 3.79
C SER A 177 -24.74 -1.24 3.35
N ASN A 178 -23.54 -1.81 3.42
CA ASN A 178 -23.28 -3.19 2.98
C ASN A 178 -22.99 -4.13 4.16
N GLU A 179 -23.03 -3.60 5.40
CA GLU A 179 -22.72 -4.34 6.62
C GLU A 179 -21.38 -5.09 6.48
N PHE A 180 -20.33 -4.37 6.05
CA PHE A 180 -19.02 -4.95 5.79
C PHE A 180 -17.91 -3.92 6.06
N ASP A 181 -17.20 -4.09 7.15
CA ASP A 181 -16.11 -3.22 7.60
C ASP A 181 -14.73 -3.91 7.58
N VAL A 182 -13.74 -3.31 8.25
CA VAL A 182 -12.38 -3.86 8.32
C VAL A 182 -12.31 -5.17 9.11
N ASP A 183 -13.16 -5.35 10.14
CA ASP A 183 -13.22 -6.59 10.90
C ASP A 183 -13.76 -7.75 10.06
N ASP A 184 -14.79 -7.48 9.25
CA ASP A 184 -15.35 -8.45 8.31
C ASP A 184 -14.31 -8.86 7.25
N ALA A 185 -13.54 -7.90 6.72
CA ALA A 185 -12.48 -8.19 5.75
C ALA A 185 -11.40 -9.12 6.35
N VAL A 186 -10.95 -8.84 7.57
CA VAL A 186 -9.96 -9.67 8.28
C VAL A 186 -10.55 -11.03 8.68
N SER A 187 -11.81 -11.06 9.12
CA SER A 187 -12.53 -12.28 9.46
C SER A 187 -12.72 -13.19 8.23
N LEU A 188 -13.01 -12.59 7.07
CA LEU A 188 -13.07 -13.31 5.78
C LEU A 188 -11.73 -14.00 5.47
N MET A 189 -10.61 -13.30 5.62
CA MET A 189 -9.27 -13.88 5.41
C MET A 189 -9.02 -15.08 6.34
N GLY A 190 -9.45 -14.97 7.60
CA GLY A 190 -9.40 -16.06 8.55
C GLY A 190 -10.27 -17.26 8.13
N SER A 191 -11.50 -17.03 7.67
CA SER A 191 -12.43 -18.05 7.22
C SER A 191 -11.97 -18.75 5.95
N LEU A 192 -11.35 -18.03 5.04
CA LEU A 192 -10.79 -18.56 3.79
C LEU A 192 -9.41 -19.19 3.97
N ARG A 193 -8.85 -19.17 5.19
CA ARG A 193 -7.49 -19.65 5.50
C ARG A 193 -6.47 -19.02 4.55
N TYR A 194 -6.35 -17.68 4.62
CA TYR A 194 -5.38 -16.96 3.79
C TYR A 194 -4.01 -17.65 3.84
N PRO A 195 -3.28 -17.78 2.72
CA PRO A 195 -2.21 -18.78 2.61
C PRO A 195 -0.94 -18.50 3.43
N THR A 196 -0.72 -17.24 3.86
CA THR A 196 0.51 -16.82 4.58
C THR A 196 0.17 -16.04 5.83
N MET A 197 1.13 -15.93 6.75
CA MET A 197 1.12 -14.89 7.78
C MET A 197 1.11 -13.51 7.10
N PHE A 198 0.31 -12.55 7.61
CA PHE A 198 0.26 -11.21 7.05
C PHE A 198 0.38 -10.10 8.10
N TYR A 199 1.01 -9.02 7.68
CA TYR A 199 1.06 -7.72 8.34
C TYR A 199 0.14 -6.74 7.61
N THR A 200 -0.31 -5.68 8.27
CA THR A 200 -1.27 -4.72 7.69
C THR A 200 -0.74 -3.30 7.74
N VAL A 201 -1.00 -2.54 6.70
CA VAL A 201 -0.85 -1.08 6.62
C VAL A 201 -2.24 -0.47 6.65
N MET A 202 -2.43 0.64 7.34
CA MET A 202 -3.71 1.35 7.34
C MET A 202 -3.86 2.21 6.08
N GLY A 203 -5.01 2.12 5.39
CA GLY A 203 -5.37 2.95 4.24
C GLY A 203 -6.42 4.00 4.58
N ASP A 204 -6.72 4.90 3.63
CA ASP A 204 -7.72 5.93 3.83
C ASP A 204 -9.15 5.39 3.92
N GLN A 205 -9.42 4.22 3.32
CA GLN A 205 -10.71 3.55 3.39
C GLN A 205 -10.89 2.68 4.65
N ASP A 206 -9.87 2.57 5.50
CA ASP A 206 -9.91 1.82 6.76
C ASP A 206 -10.27 2.71 7.95
N ASN A 207 -10.68 3.97 7.70
CA ASN A 207 -11.18 4.92 8.69
C ASN A 207 -12.71 4.90 8.74
N ASP A 208 -13.30 5.00 9.92
CA ASP A 208 -14.76 5.07 10.07
C ASP A 208 -15.33 6.40 9.55
N GLY A 209 -16.05 6.33 8.44
CA GLY A 209 -16.69 7.48 7.80
C GLY A 209 -17.86 8.09 8.59
N ALA A 210 -18.37 7.41 9.62
CA ALA A 210 -19.43 7.94 10.50
C ALA A 210 -18.90 8.88 11.59
N VAL A 211 -17.60 8.90 11.85
CA VAL A 211 -16.98 9.79 12.82
C VAL A 211 -16.98 11.23 12.30
N PRO A 212 -17.63 12.19 13.00
CA PRO A 212 -17.73 13.56 12.54
C PRO A 212 -16.39 14.31 12.63
N GLY A 213 -16.22 15.32 11.77
CA GLY A 213 -15.03 16.17 11.74
C GLY A 213 -14.90 17.03 13.00
N THR A 214 -13.93 16.68 13.84
CA THR A 214 -13.55 17.38 15.09
C THR A 214 -12.02 17.41 15.21
N GLY A 215 -11.47 17.98 16.28
CA GLY A 215 -10.03 17.91 16.58
C GLY A 215 -9.51 16.49 16.90
N LEU A 216 -10.40 15.52 17.13
CA LEU A 216 -10.08 14.14 17.48
C LEU A 216 -10.59 13.13 16.44
N THR A 217 -10.98 13.61 15.27
CA THR A 217 -11.56 12.76 14.20
C THR A 217 -10.66 11.58 13.84
N ASP A 218 -9.41 11.85 13.58
CA ASP A 218 -8.41 10.82 13.22
C ASP A 218 -8.35 9.71 14.27
N TYR A 219 -8.19 10.09 15.54
CA TYR A 219 -8.12 9.15 16.67
C TYR A 219 -9.37 8.26 16.79
N TYR A 220 -10.57 8.82 16.55
CA TYR A 220 -11.81 8.03 16.68
C TYR A 220 -12.09 7.20 15.43
N ALA A 221 -11.76 7.70 14.25
CA ALA A 221 -12.01 7.02 13.00
C ALA A 221 -11.13 5.76 12.78
N GLU A 222 -9.92 5.75 13.35
CA GLU A 222 -8.99 4.62 13.26
C GLU A 222 -9.28 3.49 14.27
N ARG A 223 -10.17 3.69 15.25
CA ARG A 223 -10.37 2.76 16.36
C ARG A 223 -10.75 1.34 15.94
N GLN A 224 -11.59 1.20 14.93
CA GLN A 224 -11.99 -0.11 14.41
C GLN A 224 -10.78 -0.84 13.81
N TYR A 225 -9.95 -0.12 13.04
CA TYR A 225 -8.72 -0.69 12.49
C TYR A 225 -7.77 -1.13 13.62
N VAL A 226 -7.50 -0.27 14.60
CA VAL A 226 -6.61 -0.59 15.73
C VAL A 226 -7.14 -1.78 16.55
N ALA A 227 -8.47 -1.87 16.72
CA ALA A 227 -9.10 -3.00 17.42
C ALA A 227 -8.92 -4.32 16.67
N THR A 228 -8.91 -4.30 15.35
CA THR A 228 -8.86 -5.49 14.50
C THR A 228 -7.44 -5.86 14.09
N CYS A 229 -6.67 -4.88 13.61
CA CYS A 229 -5.36 -5.06 12.97
C CYS A 229 -4.17 -4.76 13.89
N GLY A 230 -4.39 -4.04 14.99
CA GLY A 230 -3.33 -3.66 15.93
C GLY A 230 -2.72 -2.28 15.66
N PRO A 231 -1.43 -2.10 15.93
CA PRO A 231 -0.78 -0.81 15.80
C PRO A 231 -0.80 -0.33 14.35
N LYS A 232 -1.08 0.96 14.15
CA LYS A 232 -1.07 1.59 12.83
C LYS A 232 0.32 1.95 12.33
N TYR A 233 1.33 1.93 13.22
CA TYR A 233 2.74 2.01 12.86
C TYR A 233 3.56 1.14 13.81
N TYR A 234 4.51 0.44 13.23
CA TYR A 234 5.36 -0.54 13.91
C TYR A 234 6.52 -0.95 13.00
N SER A 235 7.46 -1.73 13.54
CA SER A 235 8.56 -2.31 12.77
C SER A 235 8.76 -3.79 13.08
N PHE A 236 9.45 -4.48 12.20
CA PHE A 236 9.89 -5.86 12.37
C PHE A 236 11.09 -6.14 11.47
N ASN A 237 11.88 -7.15 11.82
CA ASN A 237 12.98 -7.61 11.00
C ASN A 237 12.66 -8.97 10.40
N ILE A 238 13.01 -9.18 9.14
CA ILE A 238 13.03 -10.48 8.48
C ILE A 238 14.40 -10.63 7.85
N GLY A 239 15.20 -11.58 8.34
CA GLY A 239 16.60 -11.69 7.94
C GLY A 239 17.35 -10.38 8.13
N ASP A 240 18.09 -9.96 7.11
CA ASP A 240 18.91 -8.74 7.13
C ASP A 240 18.14 -7.47 6.73
N VAL A 241 16.82 -7.54 6.56
CA VAL A 241 15.98 -6.42 6.13
C VAL A 241 15.13 -5.91 7.29
N HIS A 242 15.11 -4.59 7.49
CA HIS A 242 14.27 -3.91 8.45
C HIS A 242 13.02 -3.34 7.79
N TYR A 243 11.84 -3.76 8.25
CA TYR A 243 10.53 -3.34 7.75
C TYR A 243 9.90 -2.37 8.72
N ILE A 244 9.37 -1.26 8.20
CA ILE A 244 8.65 -0.25 8.98
C ILE A 244 7.29 -0.06 8.32
N VAL A 245 6.24 -0.14 9.11
CA VAL A 245 4.89 0.24 8.70
C VAL A 245 4.57 1.60 9.28
N LEU A 246 4.03 2.50 8.46
CA LEU A 246 3.63 3.84 8.88
C LEU A 246 2.20 4.13 8.42
N ASP A 247 1.46 4.83 9.27
CA ASP A 247 0.21 5.48 8.88
C ASP A 247 0.51 6.90 8.39
N ASN A 248 0.23 7.14 7.11
CA ASN A 248 0.41 8.45 6.51
C ASN A 248 -0.92 9.07 6.01
N THR A 249 -2.02 8.66 6.64
CA THR A 249 -3.37 9.19 6.42
C THR A 249 -3.86 9.85 7.70
N VAL A 250 -4.10 11.15 7.69
CA VAL A 250 -4.71 11.88 8.82
C VAL A 250 -6.13 12.24 8.44
N PHE A 251 -7.09 11.51 8.97
CA PHE A 251 -8.49 11.63 8.60
C PHE A 251 -9.14 12.90 9.18
N ARG A 252 -9.74 13.73 8.33
CA ARG A 252 -10.34 15.02 8.70
C ARG A 252 -11.86 14.96 8.78
N ASN A 253 -12.45 14.29 7.83
CA ASN A 253 -13.91 14.19 7.66
C ASN A 253 -14.64 15.52 7.89
N GLU A 254 -14.14 16.59 7.28
CA GLU A 254 -14.70 17.94 7.45
C GLU A 254 -16.22 17.96 7.20
N PRO A 255 -16.96 18.85 7.88
CA PRO A 255 -18.38 19.01 7.65
C PRO A 255 -18.72 19.26 6.17
N GLY A 256 -19.75 18.61 5.66
CA GLY A 256 -20.19 18.75 4.27
C GLY A 256 -21.30 17.76 3.95
N LYS A 257 -22.04 18.01 2.85
CA LYS A 257 -22.99 17.04 2.34
C LYS A 257 -22.22 15.95 1.59
N GLY A 258 -22.08 14.78 2.19
CA GLY A 258 -21.57 13.59 1.51
C GLY A 258 -22.58 13.08 0.46
N LYS A 259 -22.09 12.55 -0.66
CA LYS A 259 -22.91 11.79 -1.63
C LYS A 259 -23.07 10.31 -1.23
N TYR A 260 -22.89 10.03 0.04
CA TYR A 260 -22.75 8.66 0.56
C TYR A 260 -24.04 8.19 1.23
N PRO A 261 -24.22 6.88 1.38
CA PRO A 261 -25.38 6.29 2.07
C PRO A 261 -25.57 6.84 3.48
N ALA A 262 -26.76 6.63 4.03
CA ALA A 262 -27.09 6.99 5.40
C ALA A 262 -25.98 6.54 6.38
N GLU A 263 -25.78 7.31 7.46
CA GLU A 263 -24.81 7.07 8.54
C GLU A 263 -23.36 7.49 8.26
N ILE A 264 -22.97 7.75 7.02
CA ILE A 264 -21.68 8.38 6.73
C ILE A 264 -21.84 9.90 6.74
N VAL A 265 -20.99 10.55 7.51
CA VAL A 265 -21.02 12.01 7.69
C VAL A 265 -19.76 12.66 7.09
N GLY A 266 -19.87 13.96 6.73
CA GLY A 266 -18.74 14.74 6.25
C GLY A 266 -18.28 14.44 4.84
N LYS A 267 -17.11 14.97 4.48
CA LYS A 267 -16.50 14.91 3.13
C LYS A 267 -15.60 13.70 2.93
N ARG A 268 -15.26 12.96 3.99
CA ARG A 268 -14.28 11.87 4.00
C ARG A 268 -12.90 12.29 3.46
N ASN A 269 -12.56 13.56 3.62
CA ASN A 269 -11.25 14.07 3.25
C ASN A 269 -10.22 13.79 4.34
N TYR A 270 -8.97 13.72 3.93
CA TYR A 270 -7.82 13.47 4.79
C TYR A 270 -6.59 14.23 4.30
N ASP A 271 -5.67 14.47 5.20
CA ASP A 271 -4.33 14.95 4.88
C ASP A 271 -3.36 13.78 4.75
N ARG A 272 -2.38 13.93 3.88
CA ARG A 272 -1.35 12.93 3.61
C ARG A 272 -0.04 13.39 4.21
N PHE A 273 0.33 12.79 5.33
CA PHE A 273 1.64 12.96 5.95
C PHE A 273 1.82 11.99 7.13
N VAL A 274 3.07 11.74 7.52
CA VAL A 274 3.40 11.02 8.76
C VAL A 274 3.46 12.04 9.89
N THR A 275 2.74 11.80 10.99
CA THR A 275 2.67 12.73 12.12
C THR A 275 4.01 12.91 12.83
N SER A 276 4.19 14.03 13.56
CA SER A 276 5.40 14.31 14.34
C SER A 276 5.72 13.21 15.35
N ASP A 277 4.70 12.63 15.96
CA ASP A 277 4.84 11.57 16.96
C ASP A 277 5.34 10.28 16.33
N GLN A 278 4.81 9.91 15.16
CA GLN A 278 5.33 8.78 14.39
C GLN A 278 6.77 9.01 13.94
N LEU A 279 7.10 10.23 13.45
CA LEU A 279 8.47 10.56 13.05
C LEU A 279 9.44 10.50 14.24
N ALA A 280 9.00 10.92 15.44
CA ALA A 280 9.80 10.79 16.65
C ALA A 280 10.02 9.31 17.02
N TRP A 281 8.98 8.48 16.86
CA TRP A 281 9.07 7.04 17.06
C TRP A 281 10.02 6.39 16.03
N VAL A 282 9.89 6.71 14.75
CA VAL A 282 10.77 6.22 13.66
C VAL A 282 12.24 6.50 13.99
N ARG A 283 12.57 7.72 14.45
CA ARG A 283 13.96 8.05 14.81
C ARG A 283 14.48 7.19 15.96
N LYS A 284 13.63 6.86 16.95
CA LYS A 284 14.01 5.97 18.05
C LYS A 284 14.24 4.53 17.57
N ASP A 285 13.38 4.05 16.69
CA ASP A 285 13.46 2.71 16.09
C ASP A 285 14.74 2.59 15.24
N LEU A 286 14.97 3.52 14.32
CA LEU A 286 16.17 3.56 13.48
C LEU A 286 17.49 3.75 14.26
N ALA A 287 17.43 4.37 15.44
CA ALA A 287 18.59 4.51 16.32
C ALA A 287 19.06 3.17 16.91
N LEU A 288 18.20 2.14 16.94
CA LEU A 288 18.56 0.79 17.36
C LEU A 288 19.35 0.04 16.28
N LEU A 289 19.28 0.46 15.02
CA LEU A 289 20.02 -0.13 13.90
C LEU A 289 21.45 0.42 13.88
N LYS A 290 22.41 -0.41 14.28
CA LYS A 290 23.83 -0.06 14.31
C LYS A 290 24.44 0.02 12.90
N ASP A 291 24.05 -0.91 12.03
CA ASP A 291 24.51 -0.98 10.65
C ASP A 291 23.63 -0.12 9.73
N LYS A 292 24.20 0.95 9.18
CA LYS A 292 23.52 1.87 8.26
C LYS A 292 23.45 1.34 6.82
N THR A 293 24.03 0.19 6.54
CA THR A 293 23.89 -0.52 5.26
C THR A 293 22.68 -1.46 5.25
N THR A 294 22.03 -1.70 6.40
CA THR A 294 20.79 -2.47 6.49
C THR A 294 19.74 -1.91 5.53
N PRO A 295 19.18 -2.73 4.61
CA PRO A 295 18.07 -2.30 3.77
C PRO A 295 16.84 -2.02 4.60
N ILE A 296 16.17 -0.91 4.30
CA ILE A 296 14.93 -0.52 4.96
C ILE A 296 13.79 -0.55 3.97
N VAL A 297 12.69 -1.20 4.34
CA VAL A 297 11.44 -1.21 3.58
C VAL A 297 10.37 -0.51 4.41
N VAL A 298 9.92 0.66 3.95
CA VAL A 298 8.89 1.46 4.61
C VAL A 298 7.58 1.28 3.86
N CYS A 299 6.61 0.68 4.53
CA CYS A 299 5.29 0.41 4.00
C CYS A 299 4.31 1.47 4.47
N MET A 300 3.65 2.17 3.55
CA MET A 300 2.64 3.19 3.85
C MET A 300 1.62 3.26 2.71
N HIS A 301 0.43 3.77 2.98
CA HIS A 301 -0.63 3.77 1.97
C HIS A 301 -0.41 4.85 0.90
N ASN A 302 -0.25 6.11 1.30
CA ASN A 302 -0.14 7.23 0.37
C ASN A 302 1.27 7.40 -0.17
N ASN A 303 1.38 7.73 -1.47
CA ASN A 303 2.66 8.10 -2.08
C ASN A 303 3.26 9.33 -1.41
N ALA A 304 4.54 9.25 -1.05
CA ALA A 304 5.32 10.38 -0.60
C ALA A 304 5.96 11.15 -1.77
N ILE A 305 6.44 10.40 -2.77
CA ILE A 305 7.25 10.90 -3.87
C ILE A 305 6.72 10.37 -5.19
N THR A 306 6.77 11.19 -6.24
CA THR A 306 6.73 10.75 -7.63
C THR A 306 7.84 11.44 -8.40
N THR A 307 8.21 10.91 -9.55
CA THR A 307 9.18 11.57 -10.43
C THR A 307 8.60 11.82 -11.82
N ASN A 308 9.07 12.87 -12.47
CA ASN A 308 8.82 13.10 -13.88
C ASN A 308 9.77 12.26 -14.76
N THR A 309 9.65 12.38 -16.09
CA THR A 309 10.51 11.68 -17.07
C THR A 309 12.02 11.98 -16.95
N ARG A 310 12.40 13.03 -16.22
CA ARG A 310 13.79 13.38 -15.95
C ARG A 310 14.22 12.95 -14.54
N HIS A 311 13.45 12.09 -13.88
CA HIS A 311 13.66 11.61 -12.51
C HIS A 311 13.73 12.74 -11.45
N ARG A 312 13.18 13.92 -11.76
CA ARG A 312 13.04 15.00 -10.78
C ARG A 312 11.86 14.73 -9.87
N ILE A 313 12.07 14.94 -8.58
CA ILE A 313 11.10 14.70 -7.52
C ILE A 313 9.85 15.60 -7.64
N SER A 314 8.70 15.03 -7.33
CA SER A 314 7.48 15.73 -7.00
C SER A 314 6.95 15.18 -5.68
N LYS A 315 6.89 16.03 -4.66
CA LYS A 315 6.42 15.68 -3.32
C LYS A 315 4.89 15.57 -3.32
N ARG A 316 4.36 14.51 -2.75
CA ARG A 316 2.94 14.12 -2.86
C ARG A 316 2.13 14.27 -1.58
N PHE A 317 2.77 14.52 -0.44
CA PHE A 317 2.06 14.81 0.81
C PHE A 317 1.33 16.15 0.73
N THR A 318 0.40 16.38 1.65
CA THR A 318 -0.43 17.60 1.71
C THR A 318 0.44 18.85 1.71
N LYS A 319 1.59 18.80 2.41
CA LYS A 319 2.61 19.84 2.38
C LYS A 319 3.98 19.25 2.00
N PRO A 320 4.74 19.91 1.13
CA PRO A 320 6.05 19.41 0.70
C PRO A 320 7.06 19.16 1.83
N GLU A 321 7.05 20.00 2.86
CA GLU A 321 7.95 19.88 4.04
C GLU A 321 7.69 18.61 4.86
N HIS A 322 6.52 18.02 4.78
CA HIS A 322 6.23 16.74 5.43
C HIS A 322 6.97 15.58 4.76
N VAL A 323 7.20 15.67 3.45
CA VAL A 323 8.03 14.70 2.73
C VAL A 323 9.48 14.81 3.18
N ASP A 324 10.00 16.05 3.32
CA ASP A 324 11.36 16.27 3.80
C ASP A 324 11.53 15.74 5.23
N SER A 325 10.55 15.98 6.09
CA SER A 325 10.57 15.49 7.47
C SER A 325 10.65 13.95 7.55
N LEU A 326 9.95 13.25 6.64
CA LEU A 326 9.99 11.79 6.53
C LEU A 326 11.34 11.32 5.97
N THR A 327 11.76 11.86 4.81
CA THR A 327 12.98 11.41 4.12
C THR A 327 14.24 11.67 4.94
N ASN A 328 14.27 12.76 5.72
CA ASN A 328 15.37 13.07 6.64
C ASN A 328 15.56 12.02 7.74
N CYS A 329 14.55 11.27 8.11
CA CYS A 329 14.70 10.15 9.06
C CYS A 329 15.62 9.05 8.50
N PHE A 330 15.72 8.93 7.19
CA PHE A 330 16.45 7.88 6.49
C PHE A 330 17.75 8.35 5.83
N ALA A 331 18.18 9.59 6.08
CA ALA A 331 19.34 10.20 5.41
C ALA A 331 20.66 9.44 5.61
N GLU A 332 20.81 8.71 6.74
CA GLU A 332 22.02 7.93 7.04
C GLU A 332 22.02 6.53 6.41
N PHE A 333 20.89 6.07 5.84
CA PHE A 333 20.76 4.75 5.28
C PHE A 333 20.92 4.76 3.76
N ASN A 334 21.64 3.78 3.23
CA ASN A 334 22.02 3.77 1.82
C ASN A 334 20.97 3.13 0.91
N ARG A 335 20.07 2.29 1.47
CA ARG A 335 19.09 1.52 0.72
C ARG A 335 17.73 1.57 1.41
N VAL A 336 16.86 2.42 0.92
CA VAL A 336 15.52 2.63 1.47
C VAL A 336 14.48 2.45 0.37
N HIS A 337 13.53 1.56 0.60
CA HIS A 337 12.41 1.29 -0.29
C HIS A 337 11.13 1.80 0.36
N PHE A 338 10.49 2.80 -0.22
CA PHE A 338 9.12 3.16 0.14
C PHE A 338 8.18 2.31 -0.71
N VAL A 339 7.28 1.56 -0.08
CA VAL A 339 6.25 0.77 -0.76
C VAL A 339 4.90 1.41 -0.46
N THR A 340 4.19 1.82 -1.52
CA THR A 340 2.94 2.58 -1.42
C THR A 340 1.89 2.06 -2.38
N SER A 341 0.60 2.36 -2.13
CA SER A 341 -0.52 1.73 -2.84
C SER A 341 -1.63 2.66 -3.32
N SER A 342 -1.73 3.90 -2.83
CA SER A 342 -2.90 4.76 -3.04
C SER A 342 -3.25 5.11 -4.48
N ASN A 343 -2.30 5.02 -5.41
CA ASN A 343 -2.53 5.37 -6.82
C ASN A 343 -3.15 4.25 -7.66
N MET A 344 -3.33 3.06 -7.11
CA MET A 344 -3.85 1.88 -7.81
C MET A 344 -3.07 1.45 -9.07
N ASP A 345 -2.01 2.16 -9.44
CA ASP A 345 -1.17 1.96 -10.62
C ASP A 345 0.24 1.50 -10.22
N ARG A 346 0.89 0.67 -11.05
CA ARG A 346 2.25 0.22 -10.78
C ARG A 346 3.28 1.19 -11.35
N ARG A 347 4.14 1.70 -10.47
CA ARG A 347 5.30 2.52 -10.86
C ARG A 347 6.43 2.38 -9.87
N VAL A 348 7.66 2.48 -10.37
CA VAL A 348 8.86 2.58 -9.55
C VAL A 348 9.55 3.92 -9.83
N PHE A 349 9.77 4.68 -8.78
CA PHE A 349 10.36 6.02 -8.86
C PHE A 349 11.77 6.03 -8.26
N HIS A 350 12.72 6.54 -9.04
CA HIS A 350 14.12 6.70 -8.66
C HIS A 350 14.45 8.20 -8.68
N PRO A 351 14.20 8.96 -7.61
CA PRO A 351 14.46 10.40 -7.58
C PRO A 351 15.96 10.68 -7.55
N ASN A 352 16.42 11.60 -8.42
CA ASN A 352 17.83 11.99 -8.44
C ASN A 352 18.28 12.72 -7.17
N GLU A 353 17.36 13.47 -6.55
CA GLU A 353 17.60 14.26 -5.35
C GLU A 353 17.68 13.42 -4.07
N LEU A 354 17.19 12.18 -4.11
CA LEU A 354 17.17 11.22 -3.00
C LEU A 354 17.68 9.86 -3.49
N PRO A 355 18.98 9.74 -3.82
CA PRO A 355 19.51 8.54 -4.50
C PRO A 355 19.49 7.27 -3.66
N ASN A 356 19.35 7.41 -2.34
CA ASN A 356 19.21 6.31 -1.40
C ASN A 356 17.75 5.78 -1.27
N ILE A 357 16.77 6.48 -1.87
CA ILE A 357 15.34 6.14 -1.76
C ILE A 357 14.80 5.71 -3.12
N ILE A 358 14.11 4.57 -3.14
CA ILE A 358 13.28 4.11 -4.26
C ILE A 358 11.84 4.03 -3.77
N GLU A 359 10.89 4.66 -4.47
CA GLU A 359 9.48 4.51 -4.13
C GLU A 359 8.79 3.58 -5.12
N HIS A 360 8.18 2.53 -4.59
CA HIS A 360 7.37 1.54 -5.30
C HIS A 360 5.90 1.84 -5.07
N CYS A 361 5.23 2.38 -6.06
CA CYS A 361 3.79 2.41 -6.09
C CYS A 361 3.31 1.10 -6.68
N ILE A 362 2.61 0.28 -5.91
CA ILE A 362 2.16 -1.05 -6.33
C ILE A 362 0.74 -1.01 -6.88
N ALA A 363 0.45 -1.90 -7.86
CA ALA A 363 -0.86 -1.98 -8.47
C ALA A 363 -1.91 -2.56 -7.51
N SER A 364 -3.15 -2.12 -7.69
CA SER A 364 -4.29 -2.65 -6.94
C SER A 364 -4.59 -4.10 -7.30
N SER A 365 -4.76 -4.95 -6.30
CA SER A 365 -5.23 -6.33 -6.45
C SER A 365 -6.73 -6.38 -6.83
N SER A 366 -7.51 -5.36 -6.48
CA SER A 366 -8.90 -5.23 -6.93
C SER A 366 -9.05 -4.73 -8.37
N GLY A 367 -7.96 -4.32 -9.03
CA GLY A 367 -8.03 -3.61 -10.31
C GLY A 367 -8.81 -2.31 -10.17
N ASP A 368 -9.83 -2.08 -11.01
CA ASP A 368 -10.78 -0.97 -10.83
C ASP A 368 -11.90 -1.37 -9.85
N ARG A 369 -11.53 -1.60 -8.58
CA ARG A 369 -12.45 -1.93 -7.47
C ARG A 369 -13.41 -3.07 -7.82
N TRP A 370 -12.88 -4.17 -8.36
CA TRP A 370 -13.60 -5.39 -8.75
C TRP A 370 -14.62 -5.25 -9.89
N ARG A 371 -14.90 -4.03 -10.37
CA ARG A 371 -15.97 -3.77 -11.35
C ARG A 371 -15.72 -4.41 -12.70
N THR A 372 -14.51 -4.37 -13.21
CA THR A 372 -14.19 -4.95 -14.52
C THR A 372 -14.37 -6.47 -14.49
N GLY A 373 -13.84 -7.14 -13.47
CA GLY A 373 -14.03 -8.57 -13.27
C GLY A 373 -15.49 -8.98 -13.04
N TYR A 374 -16.27 -8.19 -12.28
CA TYR A 374 -17.70 -8.42 -12.09
C TYR A 374 -18.48 -8.46 -13.41
N ASN A 375 -18.10 -7.61 -14.36
CA ASN A 375 -18.71 -7.55 -15.68
C ASN A 375 -18.10 -8.52 -16.69
N GLY A 376 -17.29 -9.48 -16.25
CA GLY A 376 -16.70 -10.51 -17.10
C GLY A 376 -15.50 -10.08 -17.95
N TYR A 377 -14.96 -8.88 -17.68
CA TYR A 377 -13.77 -8.38 -18.34
C TYR A 377 -12.48 -8.75 -17.56
N LEU A 378 -11.33 -8.56 -18.20
CA LEU A 378 -10.05 -8.63 -17.52
C LEU A 378 -10.00 -7.59 -16.39
N SER A 379 -9.49 -7.98 -15.23
CA SER A 379 -9.33 -7.09 -14.09
C SER A 379 -8.07 -6.26 -14.25
N ILE A 380 -8.26 -4.97 -14.44
CA ILE A 380 -7.18 -4.02 -14.71
C ILE A 380 -7.37 -2.74 -13.90
N THR A 381 -6.29 -2.02 -13.70
CA THR A 381 -6.30 -0.66 -13.14
C THR A 381 -6.65 0.37 -14.20
N ASN A 382 -6.75 1.63 -13.81
CA ASN A 382 -7.08 2.73 -14.72
C ASN A 382 -6.00 3.03 -15.78
N SER A 383 -4.79 2.54 -15.63
CA SER A 383 -3.70 2.62 -16.62
C SER A 383 -3.54 1.33 -17.45
N GLY A 384 -4.44 0.36 -17.26
CA GLY A 384 -4.42 -0.92 -17.96
C GLY A 384 -3.48 -1.96 -17.35
N VAL A 385 -2.85 -1.69 -16.20
CA VAL A 385 -2.06 -2.68 -15.48
C VAL A 385 -2.98 -3.81 -15.03
N ALA A 386 -2.57 -5.05 -15.25
CA ALA A 386 -3.31 -6.20 -14.77
C ALA A 386 -3.33 -6.22 -13.23
N ALA A 387 -4.51 -6.47 -12.63
CA ALA A 387 -4.63 -6.67 -11.20
C ALA A 387 -3.70 -7.79 -10.72
N GLY A 388 -3.04 -7.59 -9.60
CA GLY A 388 -2.05 -8.53 -9.12
C GLY A 388 -1.41 -8.11 -7.80
N VAL A 389 -0.24 -8.69 -7.55
CA VAL A 389 0.55 -8.47 -6.34
C VAL A 389 1.97 -8.08 -6.71
N GLU A 390 2.64 -7.33 -5.86
CA GLU A 390 4.08 -7.07 -6.01
C GLU A 390 4.84 -8.05 -5.12
N ILE A 391 5.92 -8.60 -5.63
CA ILE A 391 6.76 -9.55 -4.92
C ILE A 391 8.13 -8.92 -4.69
N PHE A 392 8.60 -8.93 -3.44
CA PHE A 392 9.99 -8.65 -3.10
C PHE A 392 10.67 -9.96 -2.72
N ASP A 393 11.74 -10.26 -3.42
CA ASP A 393 12.66 -11.37 -3.11
C ASP A 393 13.88 -10.81 -2.42
N ALA A 394 14.03 -11.09 -1.12
CA ALA A 394 15.22 -10.75 -0.35
C ALA A 394 16.17 -11.97 -0.30
N LYS A 395 17.42 -11.75 -0.67
CA LYS A 395 18.52 -12.69 -0.50
C LYS A 395 19.57 -12.01 0.35
N ARG A 396 19.56 -12.30 1.65
CA ARG A 396 20.25 -11.53 2.67
C ARG A 396 19.84 -10.05 2.59
N ASP A 397 20.77 -9.16 2.27
CA ASP A 397 20.60 -7.72 2.16
C ASP A 397 20.25 -7.23 0.74
N SER A 398 20.16 -8.13 -0.23
CA SER A 398 19.82 -7.79 -1.62
C SER A 398 18.34 -8.00 -1.88
N ILE A 399 17.65 -6.99 -2.41
CA ILE A 399 16.22 -7.02 -2.70
C ILE A 399 16.01 -6.89 -4.21
N SER A 400 15.24 -7.80 -4.79
CA SER A 400 14.71 -7.68 -6.14
C SER A 400 13.18 -7.74 -6.10
N TRP A 401 12.53 -7.16 -7.11
CA TRP A 401 11.07 -7.07 -7.14
C TRP A 401 10.49 -7.35 -8.52
N HIS A 402 9.20 -7.70 -8.54
CA HIS A 402 8.44 -7.86 -9.77
C HIS A 402 6.94 -7.91 -9.49
N HIS A 403 6.15 -7.55 -10.48
CA HIS A 403 4.70 -7.67 -10.43
C HIS A 403 4.26 -9.04 -10.93
N ARG A 404 3.40 -9.72 -10.17
CA ARG A 404 2.72 -10.96 -10.55
C ARG A 404 1.23 -10.69 -10.68
N THR A 405 0.69 -11.01 -11.86
CA THR A 405 -0.74 -10.80 -12.11
C THR A 405 -1.59 -11.92 -11.52
N GLU A 406 -2.83 -11.62 -11.20
CA GLU A 406 -3.82 -12.60 -10.72
C GLU A 406 -4.55 -13.36 -11.85
N GLN A 407 -4.21 -13.06 -13.08
CA GLN A 407 -4.83 -13.65 -14.27
C GLN A 407 -3.71 -14.19 -15.13
N ASN A 408 -3.64 -15.39 -15.43
CA ASN A 408 -2.67 -16.13 -16.27
C ASN A 408 -1.74 -15.30 -17.22
N GLU A 409 -1.61 -14.00 -17.00
CA GLU A 409 -0.66 -13.11 -17.66
C GLU A 409 0.69 -13.23 -16.94
N THR A 410 1.60 -14.01 -17.48
CA THR A 410 2.92 -14.26 -16.87
C THR A 410 3.95 -13.17 -17.17
N LYS A 411 3.56 -12.14 -17.94
CA LYS A 411 4.46 -11.09 -18.42
C LYS A 411 4.07 -9.73 -17.82
N PRO A 412 5.03 -8.85 -17.52
CA PRO A 412 4.76 -7.52 -16.99
C PRO A 412 4.35 -6.52 -18.09
N PHE A 413 3.76 -7.01 -19.19
CA PHE A 413 3.27 -6.18 -20.28
C PHE A 413 2.12 -6.85 -21.05
N ARG A 414 1.35 -6.04 -21.75
CA ARG A 414 0.32 -6.46 -22.71
C ARG A 414 0.57 -5.84 -24.07
N VAL A 415 0.48 -6.65 -25.12
CA VAL A 415 0.69 -6.22 -26.50
C VAL A 415 -0.64 -6.12 -27.22
N TYR A 416 -0.88 -4.99 -27.88
CA TYR A 416 -2.06 -4.71 -28.69
C TYR A 416 -1.69 -4.57 -30.17
N ASP A 417 -2.34 -5.36 -31.03
CA ASP A 417 -2.43 -5.07 -32.48
C ASP A 417 -3.53 -4.04 -32.68
N MET A 418 -3.15 -2.81 -33.02
CA MET A 418 -4.10 -1.71 -33.11
C MET A 418 -5.09 -1.86 -34.27
N SER A 419 -4.81 -2.68 -35.27
CA SER A 419 -5.77 -3.02 -36.31
C SER A 419 -6.92 -3.86 -35.74
N SER A 420 -6.63 -4.82 -34.86
CA SER A 420 -7.64 -5.62 -34.16
C SER A 420 -8.41 -4.80 -33.10
N VAL A 421 -7.72 -3.91 -32.37
CA VAL A 421 -8.35 -2.95 -31.45
C VAL A 421 -9.31 -2.05 -32.21
N GLY A 422 -8.87 -1.50 -33.36
CA GLY A 422 -9.67 -0.62 -34.19
C GLY A 422 -10.93 -1.29 -34.73
N ALA A 423 -10.84 -2.54 -35.16
CA ALA A 423 -12.01 -3.32 -35.57
C ALA A 423 -13.01 -3.47 -34.42
N TYR A 424 -12.55 -3.86 -33.21
CA TYR A 424 -13.40 -3.97 -32.02
C TYR A 424 -14.09 -2.63 -31.68
N TYR A 425 -13.35 -1.52 -31.75
CA TYR A 425 -13.90 -0.18 -31.47
C TYR A 425 -14.99 0.22 -32.46
N ARG A 426 -14.84 -0.09 -33.75
CA ARG A 426 -15.84 0.20 -34.78
C ARG A 426 -17.09 -0.67 -34.63
N ASP A 427 -16.94 -1.93 -34.25
CA ASP A 427 -18.03 -2.89 -34.24
C ASP A 427 -18.79 -2.94 -32.88
N ASN A 428 -18.19 -2.44 -31.80
CA ASN A 428 -18.81 -2.47 -30.48
C ASN A 428 -19.70 -1.25 -30.23
N MET A 429 -21.01 -1.46 -30.15
CA MET A 429 -22.00 -0.39 -29.97
C MET A 429 -21.84 0.41 -28.67
N ASP A 430 -21.41 -0.22 -27.59
CA ASP A 430 -21.22 0.47 -26.30
C ASP A 430 -20.03 1.43 -26.36
N VAL A 431 -18.94 0.99 -26.99
CA VAL A 431 -17.76 1.85 -27.25
C VAL A 431 -18.14 3.00 -28.17
N GLN A 432 -18.87 2.74 -29.25
CA GLN A 432 -19.34 3.77 -30.15
C GLN A 432 -20.27 4.79 -29.48
N ASN A 433 -21.10 4.32 -28.55
CA ASN A 433 -21.97 5.19 -27.75
C ASN A 433 -21.16 6.09 -26.80
N LEU A 434 -20.15 5.52 -26.12
CA LEU A 434 -19.22 6.27 -25.28
C LEU A 434 -18.49 7.36 -26.09
N LEU A 435 -17.94 6.99 -27.24
CA LEU A 435 -17.18 7.91 -28.08
C LEU A 435 -18.05 9.03 -28.65
N ARG A 436 -19.29 8.76 -29.05
CA ARG A 436 -20.25 9.81 -29.49
C ARG A 436 -20.55 10.83 -28.41
N GLN A 437 -20.75 10.36 -27.17
CA GLN A 437 -21.09 11.24 -26.06
C GLN A 437 -19.90 12.02 -25.52
N PHE A 438 -18.70 11.42 -25.56
CA PHE A 438 -17.50 11.95 -24.92
C PHE A 438 -16.29 12.01 -25.85
N ALA A 439 -16.48 12.32 -27.11
CA ALA A 439 -15.43 12.38 -28.15
C ALA A 439 -14.19 13.23 -27.78
N LYS A 440 -14.37 14.28 -26.96
CA LYS A 440 -13.26 15.13 -26.49
C LYS A 440 -12.48 14.49 -25.32
N THR A 441 -13.03 13.45 -24.71
CA THR A 441 -12.46 12.83 -23.50
C THR A 441 -11.72 11.53 -23.81
N PHE A 442 -12.25 10.72 -24.73
CA PHE A 442 -11.70 9.41 -25.06
C PHE A 442 -11.14 9.37 -26.48
N ILE A 443 -10.07 8.61 -26.66
CA ILE A 443 -9.43 8.37 -27.96
C ILE A 443 -10.27 7.34 -28.71
N ASN A 444 -10.58 7.63 -29.97
CA ASN A 444 -11.18 6.66 -30.88
C ASN A 444 -10.10 5.81 -31.55
N TYR A 445 -9.76 4.68 -30.97
CA TYR A 445 -8.81 3.75 -31.58
C TYR A 445 -9.33 3.05 -32.84
N GLY A 446 -10.61 3.29 -33.23
CA GLY A 446 -11.17 2.89 -34.51
C GLY A 446 -10.72 3.74 -35.73
N ASP A 447 -10.01 4.85 -35.47
CA ASP A 447 -9.53 5.74 -36.53
C ASP A 447 -8.36 5.13 -37.32
N LYS A 448 -8.25 5.44 -38.60
CA LYS A 448 -7.24 4.86 -39.52
C LYS A 448 -5.81 5.17 -39.12
N GLU A 449 -5.56 6.23 -38.37
CA GLU A 449 -4.21 6.60 -37.94
C GLU A 449 -3.58 5.56 -37.03
N PHE A 450 -4.36 4.69 -36.38
CA PHE A 450 -3.88 3.63 -35.50
C PHE A 450 -3.62 2.30 -36.24
N GLU A 451 -4.03 2.18 -37.51
CA GLU A 451 -3.81 0.97 -38.29
C GLU A 451 -2.31 0.70 -38.47
N ASN A 452 -1.94 -0.60 -38.44
CA ASN A 452 -0.55 -1.06 -38.52
C ASN A 452 0.37 -0.54 -37.41
N GLN A 453 -0.18 -0.08 -36.28
CA GLN A 453 0.60 0.16 -35.08
C GLN A 453 0.49 -1.02 -34.11
N VAL A 454 1.54 -1.22 -33.32
CA VAL A 454 1.53 -2.15 -32.20
C VAL A 454 1.78 -1.33 -30.94
N TYR A 455 0.88 -1.44 -29.96
CA TYR A 455 1.01 -0.80 -28.67
C TYR A 455 1.44 -1.82 -27.63
N ILE A 456 2.34 -1.42 -26.74
CA ILE A 456 2.83 -2.24 -25.64
C ILE A 456 2.61 -1.45 -24.35
N ASN A 457 1.68 -1.93 -23.53
CA ASN A 457 1.49 -1.42 -22.18
C ASN A 457 2.44 -2.22 -21.29
N TRP A 458 3.56 -1.61 -20.87
CA TRP A 458 4.64 -2.28 -20.14
C TRP A 458 4.80 -1.72 -18.73
N TRP A 459 4.04 -2.26 -17.79
CA TRP A 459 4.07 -1.86 -16.39
C TRP A 459 5.31 -2.34 -15.61
N GLY A 460 6.16 -3.17 -16.21
CA GLY A 460 7.52 -3.47 -15.74
C GLY A 460 8.57 -2.42 -16.10
N SER A 461 8.17 -1.32 -16.78
CA SER A 461 9.08 -0.25 -17.20
C SER A 461 9.57 0.57 -16.03
N GLU A 462 10.87 0.52 -15.78
CA GLU A 462 11.56 1.29 -14.75
C GLU A 462 13.03 1.57 -15.10
N LYS A 463 13.76 2.27 -14.26
CA LYS A 463 15.19 2.56 -14.51
C LYS A 463 16.00 1.28 -14.61
N GLY A 464 16.75 1.13 -15.68
CA GLY A 464 17.55 -0.06 -15.97
C GLY A 464 16.85 -1.14 -16.80
N ALA A 465 15.52 -1.06 -16.97
CA ALA A 465 14.76 -1.98 -17.81
C ALA A 465 14.90 -1.63 -19.32
N THR A 466 14.79 -2.62 -20.21
CA THR A 466 14.87 -2.43 -21.66
C THR A 466 13.68 -3.05 -22.40
N LEU A 467 13.22 -2.36 -23.47
CA LEU A 467 12.17 -2.85 -24.37
C LEU A 467 12.65 -2.82 -25.81
N LYS A 468 12.64 -3.97 -26.46
CA LYS A 468 13.01 -4.14 -27.87
C LYS A 468 11.86 -4.78 -28.63
N VAL A 469 11.60 -4.31 -29.83
CA VAL A 469 10.56 -4.84 -30.70
C VAL A 469 11.15 -5.11 -32.08
N TYR A 470 10.81 -6.23 -32.65
CA TYR A 470 11.31 -6.66 -33.97
C TYR A 470 10.13 -7.01 -34.88
N GLU A 471 10.28 -6.70 -36.17
CA GLU A 471 9.42 -7.14 -37.25
C GLU A 471 10.25 -8.01 -38.21
N ASP A 472 9.88 -9.27 -38.37
CA ASP A 472 10.63 -10.25 -39.18
C ASP A 472 12.14 -10.23 -38.89
N ASN A 473 12.48 -10.24 -37.59
CA ASN A 473 13.83 -10.13 -37.01
C ASN A 473 14.56 -8.79 -37.25
N LYS A 474 13.92 -7.79 -37.82
CA LYS A 474 14.48 -6.43 -37.96
C LYS A 474 14.00 -5.54 -36.81
N PRO A 475 14.89 -4.79 -36.16
CA PRO A 475 14.50 -3.96 -35.02
C PRO A 475 13.61 -2.80 -35.46
N LEU A 476 12.53 -2.56 -34.71
CA LEU A 476 11.64 -1.42 -34.87
C LEU A 476 11.98 -0.31 -33.86
N ARG A 477 11.74 0.94 -34.26
CA ARG A 477 11.91 2.08 -33.36
C ARG A 477 10.76 2.15 -32.36
N VAL A 478 11.02 1.85 -31.08
CA VAL A 478 10.08 2.00 -29.98
C VAL A 478 9.96 3.47 -29.57
N ARG A 479 8.74 3.95 -29.37
CA ARG A 479 8.46 5.31 -28.89
C ARG A 479 7.47 5.24 -27.72
N GLN A 480 7.76 5.94 -26.64
CA GLN A 480 6.81 6.11 -25.56
C GLN A 480 5.64 7.00 -26.00
N THR A 481 4.44 6.69 -25.54
CA THR A 481 3.24 7.49 -25.71
C THR A 481 2.51 7.61 -24.37
N HIS A 482 1.66 8.62 -24.21
CA HIS A 482 0.86 8.82 -23.00
C HIS A 482 -0.64 8.59 -23.25
N GLN A 483 -0.96 7.86 -24.31
CA GLN A 483 -2.34 7.52 -24.64
C GLN A 483 -2.92 6.55 -23.63
N ALA A 484 -4.22 6.64 -23.39
CA ALA A 484 -4.94 5.73 -22.50
C ALA A 484 -4.81 4.28 -22.98
N ASP A 485 -4.86 3.34 -22.05
CA ASP A 485 -4.89 1.92 -22.41
C ASP A 485 -6.21 1.59 -23.16
N PRO A 486 -6.16 0.96 -24.34
CA PRO A 486 -7.37 0.68 -25.13
C PRO A 486 -8.33 -0.27 -24.43
N LEU A 487 -7.84 -1.23 -23.63
CA LEU A 487 -8.67 -2.14 -22.87
C LEU A 487 -9.39 -1.41 -21.73
N TYR A 488 -8.71 -0.49 -21.05
CA TYR A 488 -9.34 0.33 -20.01
C TYR A 488 -10.51 1.15 -20.55
N VAL A 489 -10.34 1.79 -21.71
CA VAL A 489 -11.43 2.56 -22.34
C VAL A 489 -12.66 1.70 -22.62
N VAL A 490 -12.45 0.47 -23.08
CA VAL A 490 -13.53 -0.48 -23.38
C VAL A 490 -14.23 -0.96 -22.09
N THR A 491 -13.49 -1.23 -21.03
CA THR A 491 -14.02 -1.94 -19.87
C THR A 491 -14.62 -1.01 -18.81
N SER A 492 -13.92 0.03 -18.36
CA SER A 492 -14.36 0.82 -17.20
C SER A 492 -15.32 1.97 -17.55
N PRO A 493 -15.01 2.90 -18.46
CA PRO A 493 -15.94 3.98 -18.84
C PRO A 493 -17.23 3.48 -19.48
N THR A 494 -17.17 2.45 -20.33
CA THR A 494 -18.35 1.88 -20.99
C THR A 494 -19.31 1.24 -19.99
N ILE A 495 -18.79 0.51 -19.00
CA ILE A 495 -19.60 -0.05 -17.91
C ILE A 495 -20.29 1.06 -17.12
N THR A 496 -19.54 2.09 -16.74
CA THR A 496 -20.08 3.22 -15.99
C THR A 496 -21.21 3.90 -16.75
N LEU A 497 -21.07 4.07 -18.05
CA LEU A 497 -22.10 4.69 -18.89
C LEU A 497 -23.37 3.82 -19.01
N LYS A 498 -23.23 2.49 -19.01
CA LYS A 498 -24.39 1.57 -19.02
C LYS A 498 -25.23 1.66 -17.76
N HIS A 499 -24.57 1.83 -16.60
CA HIS A 499 -25.23 1.77 -15.29
C HIS A 499 -25.51 3.16 -14.68
N SER A 500 -24.99 4.23 -15.27
CA SER A 500 -25.16 5.60 -14.79
C SER A 500 -25.35 6.57 -15.97
N ARG A 501 -26.37 7.45 -15.87
CA ARG A 501 -26.53 8.57 -16.79
C ARG A 501 -25.51 9.70 -16.55
N ASN A 502 -24.73 9.61 -15.52
CA ASN A 502 -23.72 10.59 -15.19
C ASN A 502 -22.49 10.43 -16.09
N LYS A 503 -21.84 11.56 -16.40
CA LYS A 503 -20.54 11.57 -17.08
C LYS A 503 -19.59 10.63 -16.30
N PRO A 504 -18.93 9.67 -17.01
CA PRO A 504 -17.88 8.89 -16.37
C PRO A 504 -16.88 9.83 -15.71
N GLY A 505 -16.62 9.63 -14.42
CA GLY A 505 -15.70 10.49 -13.63
C GLY A 505 -14.23 10.40 -14.05
N PHE A 506 -13.96 9.76 -15.18
CA PHE A 506 -12.63 9.46 -15.70
C PHE A 506 -12.23 10.54 -16.70
N GLY A 507 -11.19 11.29 -16.38
CA GLY A 507 -10.49 12.11 -17.35
C GLY A 507 -9.78 11.25 -18.39
N ARG A 508 -9.08 11.89 -19.34
CA ARG A 508 -8.09 11.21 -20.18
C ARG A 508 -7.03 10.59 -19.27
N ASN A 509 -7.16 9.31 -18.97
CA ASN A 509 -6.14 8.62 -18.21
C ASN A 509 -4.96 8.35 -19.14
N SER A 510 -3.92 9.14 -18.98
CA SER A 510 -2.67 8.90 -19.67
C SER A 510 -1.97 7.71 -19.03
N CYS A 511 -1.69 6.68 -19.81
CA CYS A 511 -0.82 5.58 -19.40
C CYS A 511 0.65 6.01 -19.55
N GLN A 512 1.39 6.03 -18.45
CA GLN A 512 2.80 6.50 -18.46
C GLN A 512 3.80 5.45 -18.93
N HIS A 513 3.37 4.20 -19.04
CA HIS A 513 4.17 3.05 -19.47
C HIS A 513 3.67 2.44 -20.78
N MET A 514 2.99 3.25 -21.62
CA MET A 514 2.57 2.84 -22.96
C MET A 514 3.66 3.16 -23.98
N TYR A 515 3.98 2.17 -24.80
CA TYR A 515 4.94 2.26 -25.90
C TYR A 515 4.26 1.90 -27.20
N ARG A 516 4.79 2.40 -28.32
CA ARG A 516 4.29 2.06 -29.67
C ARG A 516 5.40 1.85 -30.66
N VAL A 517 5.13 1.01 -31.65
CA VAL A 517 5.92 0.85 -32.87
C VAL A 517 5.01 0.89 -34.08
N GLN A 518 5.56 1.31 -35.23
CA GLN A 518 4.91 1.23 -36.53
C GLN A 518 5.41 -0.01 -37.24
N ARG A 519 4.51 -0.94 -37.59
CA ARG A 519 4.83 -2.10 -38.44
C ARG A 519 4.68 -1.74 -39.91
N THR A 520 5.41 -2.44 -40.78
CA THR A 520 5.43 -2.21 -42.22
C THR A 520 4.43 -3.11 -42.95
N SER A 521 4.15 -4.31 -42.42
CA SER A 521 3.23 -5.28 -43.00
C SER A 521 2.22 -5.83 -42.00
N PRO A 522 0.91 -5.93 -42.33
CA PRO A 522 -0.09 -6.52 -41.46
C PRO A 522 0.04 -8.04 -41.26
N THR A 523 0.92 -8.70 -42.05
CA THR A 523 1.15 -10.16 -42.01
C THR A 523 2.49 -10.53 -41.39
N SER A 524 3.34 -9.54 -41.08
CA SER A 524 4.68 -9.77 -40.51
C SER A 524 4.63 -10.41 -39.11
N THR A 525 5.75 -11.02 -38.73
CA THR A 525 5.97 -11.52 -37.38
C THR A 525 6.46 -10.38 -36.48
N ILE A 526 5.77 -10.13 -35.39
CA ILE A 526 6.20 -9.17 -34.35
C ILE A 526 6.74 -9.96 -33.16
N LYS A 527 7.96 -9.61 -32.72
CA LYS A 527 8.57 -10.11 -31.49
C LYS A 527 8.81 -8.94 -30.56
N VAL A 528 8.24 -9.00 -29.35
CA VAL A 528 8.44 -8.06 -28.25
C VAL A 528 9.33 -8.72 -27.20
N VAL A 529 10.41 -8.05 -26.80
CA VAL A 529 11.35 -8.51 -25.77
C VAL A 529 11.48 -7.41 -24.73
N ALA A 530 11.11 -7.71 -23.51
CA ALA A 530 11.28 -6.82 -22.35
C ALA A 530 12.23 -7.49 -21.36
N GLU A 531 13.18 -6.72 -20.84
CA GLU A 531 14.13 -7.17 -19.81
C GLU A 531 14.03 -6.22 -18.62
N ASP A 532 13.84 -6.77 -17.43
CA ASP A 532 13.78 -6.00 -16.20
C ASP A 532 15.18 -5.68 -15.65
N PRO A 533 15.32 -4.81 -14.62
CA PRO A 533 16.62 -4.44 -14.05
C PRO A 533 17.40 -5.60 -13.42
N PHE A 534 16.75 -6.73 -13.20
CA PHE A 534 17.33 -7.93 -12.57
C PHE A 534 17.69 -9.02 -13.58
N GLY A 535 17.59 -8.71 -14.90
CA GLY A 535 17.93 -9.63 -15.98
C GLY A 535 16.87 -10.67 -16.31
N ARG A 536 15.63 -10.55 -15.78
CA ARG A 536 14.52 -11.41 -16.18
C ARG A 536 14.01 -10.97 -17.54
N VAL A 537 13.99 -11.91 -18.52
CA VAL A 537 13.56 -11.63 -19.89
C VAL A 537 12.18 -12.19 -20.14
N TYR A 538 11.32 -11.36 -20.72
CA TYR A 538 9.95 -11.70 -21.10
C TYR A 538 9.76 -11.48 -22.59
N GLU A 539 9.22 -12.49 -23.29
CA GLU A 539 9.03 -12.42 -24.73
C GLU A 539 7.58 -12.67 -25.13
N GLU A 540 7.15 -11.99 -26.17
CA GLU A 540 5.90 -12.29 -26.87
C GLU A 540 6.10 -12.23 -28.37
N ILE A 541 5.60 -13.25 -29.07
CA ILE A 541 5.67 -13.35 -30.54
C ILE A 541 4.26 -13.57 -31.07
N PHE A 542 3.90 -12.86 -32.13
CA PHE A 542 2.69 -13.13 -32.89
C PHE A 542 2.93 -12.88 -34.37
N VAL A 543 2.19 -13.62 -35.21
CA VAL A 543 2.25 -13.53 -36.68
C VAL A 543 0.94 -12.93 -37.20
N GLY A 544 1.04 -11.96 -38.07
CA GLY A 544 -0.12 -11.33 -38.66
C GLY A 544 -0.94 -10.55 -37.62
N LYS A 545 -2.22 -10.90 -37.44
CA LYS A 545 -3.13 -10.23 -36.51
C LYS A 545 -3.13 -10.88 -35.14
N LYS A 546 -3.07 -10.08 -34.08
CA LYS A 546 -3.28 -10.52 -32.71
C LYS A 546 -4.68 -10.14 -32.26
N PRO A 547 -5.52 -11.08 -31.77
CA PRO A 547 -6.86 -10.78 -31.28
C PRO A 547 -6.87 -9.76 -30.12
N PHE A 548 -7.83 -8.87 -30.11
CA PHE A 548 -8.07 -7.99 -28.95
C PHE A 548 -8.97 -8.71 -27.94
N VAL A 549 -8.36 -9.17 -26.85
CA VAL A 549 -9.04 -9.93 -25.79
C VAL A 549 -9.49 -8.96 -24.69
N VAL A 550 -10.78 -8.93 -24.41
CA VAL A 550 -11.38 -8.07 -23.39
C VAL A 550 -11.98 -8.84 -22.23
N ASN A 551 -12.34 -10.10 -22.43
CA ASN A 551 -13.04 -10.92 -21.43
C ASN A 551 -12.07 -11.74 -20.59
N SER A 552 -12.42 -11.90 -19.32
CA SER A 552 -11.73 -12.81 -18.41
C SER A 552 -12.15 -14.26 -18.71
N THR A 553 -11.18 -15.17 -18.68
CA THR A 553 -11.45 -16.63 -18.70
C THR A 553 -11.87 -17.17 -17.34
N ILE A 554 -11.76 -16.37 -16.30
CA ILE A 554 -12.16 -16.74 -14.91
C ILE A 554 -13.65 -16.42 -14.75
N LYS A 555 -14.46 -17.46 -14.79
CA LYS A 555 -15.91 -17.39 -14.48
C LYS A 555 -16.16 -17.54 -12.98
#